data_7cec71abb1b4bfe864b8ce5bea380c28
#
_entry.id   7cec71abb1b4bfe864b8ce5bea380c28
#
_cell.length_a   1.000
_cell.length_b   1.000
_cell.length_c   1.000
_cell.angle_alpha   90.00
_cell.angle_beta   90.00
_cell.angle_gamma   90.00
#
_symmetry.space_group_name_H-M   'P 1'
#
loop_
_entity.id
_entity.type
_entity.pdbx_description
1 polymer ?
#
loop_
_entity_poly.entity_id
_entity_poly.type
_entity_poly.pdbx_seq_one_letter_code
_entity_poly.pdbx_strand_id
1 'polypeptide(L)'
;MAVLSKLALAASFALCGVSAAGIQQQPLTAPSSLSSSHETAVDYSSKPLIDSEALQNAISIDALVKRAEKFYKFAQTSEEEYGHPTRVIGSSGHEETLNYIANTLLDLGDYYNVSVQEFPVTLSNVFQFRLVLADEVSKSAIPMGLTPPTKDKEPVHGDLVLVKNSGCNASDYPKNVKGNIAFIRRGECAFGDKSIGAGKAGAKAAVIFNTDPEELHGTLGLPVEDHIATFGIDGVEGKKIADKLADGESLDAIAYIDAEVKQIQTVNVLAQTEQGDPDNCVMLGGHSDGVAEGPGINDDGSGSMSVLEVAVQLTKFKVNNCVRFAWWAAEEEGLLGSDFYAENLSEEENQKIRLFMDYDMMASPNFAYQIYNATNAESPAGSEELRNLYVDWYKSQGLNYTFIPFDGRSDYDGFIRAGIPAGGIATGAEAVKTKEEEEMFGGHAGQWLDPCYHQLCDDLGNLNHTAWEVNTKLIAHSVATFALSFEGFPKREVESETISAYGQTMKHHGPKLIL
;
A
#
# COMPACT_ATOMS: atom_id res chain seq x y z
N MET A 1 4.20 14.43 42.45
CA MET A 1 3.16 14.74 41.46
C MET A 1 3.91 15.29 40.26
N ALA A 2 4.34 14.40 39.39
CA ALA A 2 4.99 14.75 38.12
C ALA A 2 3.91 14.74 37.04
N VAL A 3 3.74 15.88 36.39
CA VAL A 3 2.82 16.06 35.27
C VAL A 3 3.52 15.46 34.05
N LEU A 4 3.09 14.31 33.63
CA LEU A 4 3.45 13.73 32.34
C LEU A 4 2.80 14.60 31.24
N SER A 5 3.60 15.41 30.57
CA SER A 5 3.21 16.05 29.32
C SER A 5 3.23 14.98 28.23
N LYS A 6 2.06 14.49 27.84
CA LYS A 6 1.90 13.70 26.62
C LYS A 6 2.33 14.58 25.44
N LEU A 7 3.38 14.19 24.74
CA LEU A 7 3.68 14.79 23.44
C LEU A 7 2.58 14.32 22.47
N ALA A 8 1.68 15.24 22.17
CA ALA A 8 0.90 15.12 20.95
C ALA A 8 1.85 15.37 19.78
N LEU A 9 1.87 14.50 18.80
CA LEU A 9 2.51 14.75 17.51
C LEU A 9 1.71 15.88 16.83
N ALA A 10 1.90 17.11 17.28
CA ALA A 10 1.33 18.26 16.62
C ALA A 10 2.25 18.63 15.45
N ALA A 11 1.96 18.08 14.29
CA ALA A 11 2.47 18.62 13.04
C ALA A 11 1.91 20.04 12.93
N SER A 12 2.74 21.03 13.22
CA SER A 12 2.39 22.44 13.05
C SER A 12 2.25 22.72 11.56
N PHE A 13 1.04 22.68 11.05
CA PHE A 13 0.73 23.11 9.69
C PHE A 13 0.95 24.63 9.58
N ALA A 14 2.13 25.03 9.13
CA ALA A 14 2.35 26.37 8.64
C ALA A 14 1.88 26.42 7.17
N LEU A 15 0.73 27.02 6.93
CA LEU A 15 0.30 27.43 5.59
C LEU A 15 1.31 28.45 5.03
N CYS A 16 2.30 27.99 4.29
CA CYS A 16 3.09 28.83 3.40
C CYS A 16 2.59 28.60 1.97
N GLY A 17 1.93 29.61 1.42
CA GLY A 17 1.65 29.69 0.00
C GLY A 17 2.96 29.70 -0.78
N VAL A 18 3.26 28.64 -1.53
CA VAL A 18 4.44 28.53 -2.39
C VAL A 18 4.01 28.69 -3.84
N SER A 19 4.51 29.77 -4.44
CA SER A 19 4.47 29.99 -5.89
C SER A 19 5.35 28.94 -6.58
N ALA A 20 4.85 28.42 -7.73
CA ALA A 20 5.54 27.43 -8.55
C ALA A 20 6.92 27.92 -9.02
N ALA A 21 7.97 27.43 -8.38
CA ALA A 21 9.35 27.51 -8.87
C ALA A 21 10.02 26.16 -8.55
N GLY A 22 10.61 25.59 -9.58
CA GLY A 22 11.28 24.30 -9.70
C GLY A 22 11.65 23.56 -8.42
N ILE A 23 11.16 22.34 -8.30
CA ILE A 23 11.49 21.41 -7.22
C ILE A 23 12.99 21.09 -7.32
N GLN A 24 13.80 21.75 -6.49
CA GLN A 24 15.14 21.23 -6.15
C GLN A 24 14.91 20.14 -5.10
N GLN A 25 15.29 18.91 -5.43
CA GLN A 25 15.38 17.83 -4.45
C GLN A 25 16.29 18.28 -3.29
N GLN A 26 15.71 18.46 -2.12
CA GLN A 26 16.51 18.61 -0.89
C GLN A 26 17.06 17.23 -0.50
N PRO A 27 18.28 17.15 0.02
CA PRO A 27 18.81 15.89 0.52
C PRO A 27 17.95 15.40 1.66
N LEU A 28 17.54 14.13 1.56
CA LEU A 28 16.69 13.43 2.51
C LEU A 28 17.30 13.46 3.90
N THR A 29 16.53 13.90 4.87
CA THR A 29 16.92 13.84 6.28
C THR A 29 16.77 12.39 6.77
N ALA A 30 17.79 11.91 7.49
CA ALA A 30 17.69 10.64 8.21
C ALA A 30 16.46 10.66 9.15
N PRO A 31 15.84 9.47 9.45
CA PRO A 31 14.70 9.40 10.34
C PRO A 31 14.94 10.14 11.64
N SER A 32 13.97 10.96 12.05
CA SER A 32 14.06 11.72 13.31
C SER A 32 13.83 10.77 14.49
N SER A 33 14.83 10.60 15.38
CA SER A 33 14.65 9.79 16.59
C SER A 33 13.71 10.46 17.58
N LEU A 34 12.69 9.73 18.03
CA LEU A 34 11.80 10.15 19.11
C LEU A 34 12.44 9.67 20.44
N SER A 35 13.22 10.51 21.12
CA SER A 35 13.89 10.10 22.35
C SER A 35 12.97 10.20 23.56
N SER A 36 12.87 9.10 24.34
CA SER A 36 12.40 9.16 25.72
C SER A 36 13.52 9.73 26.61
N SER A 37 13.20 10.70 27.47
CA SER A 37 14.17 11.34 28.36
C SER A 37 14.47 10.52 29.63
N HIS A 38 14.91 9.26 29.49
CA HIS A 38 15.34 8.46 30.65
C HIS A 38 16.66 7.73 30.33
N GLU A 39 17.76 8.34 30.79
CA GLU A 39 19.09 7.71 30.86
C GLU A 39 19.17 6.70 32.03
N THR A 40 18.54 5.58 31.92
CA THR A 40 18.89 4.37 32.67
C THR A 40 19.00 3.24 31.67
N ALA A 41 20.25 2.83 31.38
CA ALA A 41 20.50 1.68 30.52
C ALA A 41 19.66 0.48 31.00
N VAL A 42 18.76 -0.01 30.16
CA VAL A 42 17.94 -1.17 30.49
C VAL A 42 18.85 -2.39 30.60
N ASP A 43 18.85 -3.05 31.75
CA ASP A 43 19.60 -4.29 31.93
C ASP A 43 18.88 -5.47 31.24
N TYR A 44 19.25 -5.74 30.01
CA TYR A 44 18.74 -6.87 29.23
C TYR A 44 19.32 -8.22 29.68
N SER A 45 20.35 -8.23 30.55
CA SER A 45 21.02 -9.46 30.97
C SER A 45 20.09 -10.41 31.72
N SER A 46 19.07 -9.87 32.39
CA SER A 46 18.08 -10.64 33.17
C SER A 46 16.96 -11.27 32.29
N LYS A 47 16.79 -10.84 31.03
CA LYS A 47 15.76 -11.38 30.14
C LYS A 47 16.22 -12.72 29.54
N PRO A 48 15.32 -13.72 29.38
CA PRO A 48 15.63 -14.94 28.65
C PRO A 48 15.97 -14.61 27.19
N LEU A 49 16.82 -15.43 26.59
CA LEU A 49 17.05 -15.38 25.15
C LEU A 49 15.75 -15.74 24.43
N ILE A 50 15.51 -15.13 23.29
CA ILE A 50 14.32 -15.37 22.47
C ILE A 50 14.15 -16.86 22.19
N ASP A 51 12.94 -17.34 22.40
CA ASP A 51 12.50 -18.70 22.11
C ASP A 51 11.18 -18.65 21.34
N SER A 52 11.12 -19.40 20.25
CA SER A 52 9.99 -19.33 19.32
C SER A 52 8.68 -19.81 19.96
N GLU A 53 8.70 -20.89 20.72
CA GLU A 53 7.49 -21.42 21.37
C GLU A 53 7.00 -20.45 22.45
N ALA A 54 7.92 -19.88 23.22
CA ALA A 54 7.59 -18.91 24.26
C ALA A 54 6.99 -17.62 23.68
N LEU A 55 7.52 -17.11 22.55
CA LEU A 55 6.96 -15.91 21.88
C LEU A 55 5.59 -16.22 21.27
N GLN A 56 5.41 -17.36 20.58
CA GLN A 56 4.13 -17.79 20.06
C GLN A 56 3.06 -17.92 21.15
N ASN A 57 3.42 -18.51 22.31
CA ASN A 57 2.53 -18.66 23.45
C ASN A 57 2.17 -17.33 24.14
N ALA A 58 2.94 -16.28 23.89
CA ALA A 58 2.63 -14.94 24.40
C ALA A 58 1.60 -14.20 23.55
N ILE A 59 1.31 -14.67 22.33
CA ILE A 59 0.30 -14.08 21.44
C ILE A 59 -1.10 -14.43 21.96
N SER A 60 -1.97 -13.43 21.98
CA SER A 60 -3.35 -13.55 22.46
C SER A 60 -4.33 -12.93 21.48
N ILE A 61 -5.29 -13.73 21.01
CA ILE A 61 -6.38 -13.22 20.17
C ILE A 61 -7.19 -12.11 20.85
N ASP A 62 -7.37 -12.18 22.17
CA ASP A 62 -8.08 -11.14 22.93
C ASP A 62 -7.32 -9.79 22.89
N ALA A 63 -5.98 -9.83 22.82
CA ALA A 63 -5.18 -8.61 22.66
C ALA A 63 -5.35 -8.02 21.24
N LEU A 64 -5.34 -8.86 20.23
CA LEU A 64 -5.55 -8.47 18.83
C LEU A 64 -6.94 -7.84 18.64
N VAL A 65 -8.00 -8.50 19.14
CA VAL A 65 -9.38 -7.97 19.06
C VAL A 65 -9.51 -6.61 19.75
N LYS A 66 -8.88 -6.42 20.91
CA LYS A 66 -8.87 -5.11 21.58
C LYS A 66 -8.15 -4.02 20.78
N ARG A 67 -7.13 -4.39 20.00
CA ARG A 67 -6.47 -3.45 19.07
C ARG A 67 -7.38 -3.13 17.89
N ALA A 68 -8.09 -4.14 17.33
CA ALA A 68 -9.07 -3.93 16.27
C ALA A 68 -10.19 -2.97 16.70
N GLU A 69 -10.73 -3.13 17.92
CA GLU A 69 -11.71 -2.21 18.48
C GLU A 69 -11.19 -0.76 18.56
N LYS A 70 -9.88 -0.57 18.78
CA LYS A 70 -9.27 0.76 18.78
C LYS A 70 -9.11 1.30 17.37
N PHE A 71 -8.60 0.48 16.43
CA PHE A 71 -8.45 0.88 15.04
C PHE A 71 -9.79 1.29 14.43
N TYR A 72 -10.86 0.53 14.73
CA TYR A 72 -12.21 0.89 14.28
C TYR A 72 -12.66 2.23 14.88
N LYS A 73 -12.39 2.50 16.16
CA LYS A 73 -12.68 3.81 16.78
C LYS A 73 -11.87 4.94 16.17
N PHE A 74 -10.64 4.68 15.74
CA PHE A 74 -9.85 5.67 15.01
C PHE A 74 -10.45 5.92 13.63
N ALA A 75 -10.83 4.86 12.89
CA ALA A 75 -11.53 5.02 11.64
C ALA A 75 -12.80 5.90 11.77
N GLN A 76 -13.55 5.75 12.85
CA GLN A 76 -14.75 6.56 13.13
C GLN A 76 -14.45 8.05 13.31
N THR A 77 -13.21 8.45 13.65
CA THR A 77 -12.86 9.88 13.75
C THR A 77 -12.89 10.59 12.41
N SER A 78 -12.88 9.84 11.31
CA SER A 78 -12.96 10.36 9.93
C SER A 78 -14.40 10.52 9.42
N GLU A 79 -15.42 10.12 10.18
CA GLU A 79 -16.83 10.13 9.73
C GLU A 79 -17.33 11.54 9.38
N GLU A 80 -16.85 12.58 10.05
CA GLU A 80 -17.24 13.96 9.75
C GLU A 80 -16.74 14.40 8.36
N GLU A 81 -15.56 13.93 7.95
CA GLU A 81 -14.94 14.30 6.68
C GLU A 81 -15.42 13.41 5.52
N TYR A 82 -15.49 12.08 5.74
CA TYR A 82 -15.77 11.09 4.70
C TYR A 82 -17.20 10.58 4.67
N GLY A 83 -18.00 10.85 5.72
CA GLY A 83 -19.37 10.36 5.86
C GLY A 83 -19.47 8.90 6.35
N HIS A 84 -18.36 8.24 6.59
CA HIS A 84 -18.22 6.87 7.09
C HIS A 84 -16.85 6.67 7.74
N PRO A 85 -16.66 5.58 8.51
CA PRO A 85 -15.35 5.25 9.09
C PRO A 85 -14.31 4.94 8.00
N THR A 86 -13.11 5.53 8.11
CA THR A 86 -11.96 5.19 7.27
C THR A 86 -10.65 5.54 7.97
N ARG A 87 -9.56 4.85 7.58
CA ARG A 87 -8.19 5.15 7.97
C ARG A 87 -7.34 5.54 6.75
N VAL A 88 -8.00 6.04 5.71
CA VAL A 88 -7.30 6.47 4.50
C VAL A 88 -6.21 7.49 4.82
N ILE A 89 -5.14 7.43 4.07
CA ILE A 89 -3.99 8.32 4.22
C ILE A 89 -4.41 9.80 4.32
N GLY A 90 -3.90 10.52 5.32
CA GLY A 90 -4.22 11.94 5.54
C GLY A 90 -5.56 12.19 6.26
N SER A 91 -6.32 11.15 6.61
CA SER A 91 -7.51 11.26 7.46
C SER A 91 -7.17 11.31 8.95
N SER A 92 -8.11 11.78 9.78
CA SER A 92 -7.99 11.72 11.23
C SER A 92 -7.85 10.29 11.74
N GLY A 93 -8.51 9.33 11.10
CA GLY A 93 -8.41 7.90 11.45
C GLY A 93 -7.03 7.33 11.25
N HIS A 94 -6.35 7.72 10.16
CA HIS A 94 -4.97 7.31 9.92
C HIS A 94 -4.00 7.99 10.90
N GLU A 95 -4.17 9.29 11.17
CA GLU A 95 -3.35 10.01 12.15
C GLU A 95 -3.42 9.38 13.55
N GLU A 96 -4.63 9.05 14.02
CA GLU A 96 -4.83 8.38 15.31
C GLU A 96 -4.22 6.95 15.32
N THR A 97 -4.25 6.25 14.18
CA THR A 97 -3.60 4.93 14.02
C THR A 97 -2.09 5.04 14.17
N LEU A 98 -1.44 5.97 13.46
CA LEU A 98 0.00 6.22 13.58
C LEU A 98 0.39 6.63 15.00
N ASN A 99 -0.37 7.54 15.61
CA ASN A 99 -0.17 7.98 16.98
C ASN A 99 -0.28 6.83 17.99
N TYR A 100 -1.25 5.93 17.81
CA TYR A 100 -1.42 4.76 18.66
C TYR A 100 -0.25 3.79 18.56
N ILE A 101 0.20 3.50 17.35
CA ILE A 101 1.36 2.63 17.09
C ILE A 101 2.61 3.22 17.74
N ALA A 102 2.94 4.48 17.42
CA ALA A 102 4.13 5.14 17.95
C ALA A 102 4.10 5.23 19.48
N ASN A 103 2.97 5.65 20.08
CA ASN A 103 2.85 5.74 21.53
C ASN A 103 2.92 4.37 22.22
N THR A 104 2.35 3.31 21.60
CA THR A 104 2.46 1.95 22.13
C THR A 104 3.93 1.52 22.21
N LEU A 105 4.72 1.80 21.18
CA LEU A 105 6.14 1.47 21.15
C LEU A 105 6.96 2.30 22.16
N LEU A 106 6.69 3.60 22.26
CA LEU A 106 7.34 4.50 23.22
C LEU A 106 7.03 4.12 24.68
N ASP A 107 5.83 3.64 24.96
CA ASP A 107 5.42 3.16 26.29
C ASP A 107 6.16 1.87 26.73
N LEU A 108 6.83 1.16 25.78
CA LEU A 108 7.68 0.01 26.06
C LEU A 108 9.07 0.38 26.61
N GLY A 109 9.36 1.68 26.72
CA GLY A 109 10.63 2.22 27.22
C GLY A 109 11.77 2.01 26.22
N ASP A 110 12.99 1.88 26.76
CA ASP A 110 14.21 1.84 25.95
C ASP A 110 14.46 0.47 25.26
N TYR A 111 13.44 -0.36 25.08
CA TYR A 111 13.60 -1.61 24.36
C TYR A 111 13.74 -1.40 22.85
N TYR A 112 13.11 -0.35 22.34
CA TYR A 112 13.16 0.06 20.95
C TYR A 112 13.69 1.48 20.79
N ASN A 113 14.51 1.69 19.77
CA ASN A 113 14.70 2.98 19.15
C ASN A 113 13.52 3.21 18.20
N VAL A 114 12.63 4.12 18.57
CA VAL A 114 11.44 4.45 17.77
C VAL A 114 11.72 5.71 16.97
N SER A 115 11.43 5.68 15.68
CA SER A 115 11.63 6.80 14.77
C SER A 115 10.49 6.92 13.78
N VAL A 116 10.39 8.07 13.12
CA VAL A 116 9.47 8.29 12.00
C VAL A 116 10.27 8.74 10.79
N GLN A 117 9.83 8.30 9.62
CA GLN A 117 10.37 8.75 8.33
C GLN A 117 9.28 9.54 7.62
N GLU A 118 9.47 10.86 7.54
CA GLU A 118 8.54 11.76 6.84
C GLU A 118 8.76 11.71 5.32
N PHE A 119 7.66 11.70 4.56
CA PHE A 119 7.72 11.77 3.11
C PHE A 119 6.46 12.41 2.52
N PRO A 120 6.58 13.04 1.33
CA PRO A 120 5.44 13.64 0.65
C PRO A 120 4.65 12.58 -0.12
N VAL A 121 3.32 12.69 -0.03
CA VAL A 121 2.39 11.87 -0.82
C VAL A 121 1.45 12.78 -1.59
N THR A 122 1.18 12.44 -2.84
CA THR A 122 0.18 13.11 -3.65
C THR A 122 -1.09 12.27 -3.69
N LEU A 123 -2.16 12.81 -3.15
CA LEU A 123 -3.47 12.16 -3.05
C LEU A 123 -4.43 12.67 -4.10
N SER A 124 -5.34 11.79 -4.52
CA SER A 124 -6.46 12.14 -5.39
C SER A 124 -7.75 11.60 -4.80
N ASN A 125 -8.61 12.51 -4.33
CA ASN A 125 -9.94 12.15 -3.88
C ASN A 125 -10.94 12.54 -4.95
N VAL A 126 -11.69 11.57 -5.48
CA VAL A 126 -12.81 11.81 -6.39
C VAL A 126 -14.11 11.72 -5.60
N PHE A 127 -14.76 12.86 -5.36
CA PHE A 127 -16.01 12.92 -4.58
C PHE A 127 -17.23 12.55 -5.39
N GLN A 128 -17.27 13.01 -6.67
CA GLN A 128 -18.36 12.71 -7.59
C GLN A 128 -17.87 12.74 -9.03
N PHE A 129 -18.44 11.88 -9.85
CA PHE A 129 -18.18 11.92 -11.28
C PHE A 129 -19.40 11.48 -12.10
N ARG A 130 -19.44 11.91 -13.35
CA ARG A 130 -20.39 11.45 -14.35
C ARG A 130 -19.86 11.65 -15.75
N LEU A 131 -19.99 10.65 -16.58
CA LEU A 131 -19.68 10.71 -17.99
C LEU A 131 -20.93 10.33 -18.80
N VAL A 132 -21.35 11.19 -19.72
CA VAL A 132 -22.41 10.94 -20.69
C VAL A 132 -21.80 10.98 -22.08
N LEU A 133 -21.99 9.95 -22.85
CA LEU A 133 -21.46 9.79 -24.20
C LEU A 133 -22.62 9.50 -25.15
N ALA A 134 -22.83 10.35 -26.18
CA ALA A 134 -23.90 10.18 -27.16
C ALA A 134 -25.28 9.96 -26.50
N ASP A 135 -25.66 10.82 -25.55
CA ASP A 135 -26.92 10.79 -24.78
C ASP A 135 -27.09 9.62 -23.81
N GLU A 136 -26.11 8.71 -23.69
CA GLU A 136 -26.13 7.60 -22.73
C GLU A 136 -25.14 7.83 -21.59
N VAL A 137 -25.53 7.52 -20.35
CA VAL A 137 -24.59 7.52 -19.21
C VAL A 137 -23.67 6.32 -19.37
N SER A 138 -22.37 6.58 -19.47
CA SER A 138 -21.37 5.50 -19.52
C SER A 138 -21.41 4.69 -18.22
N LYS A 139 -21.43 3.36 -18.36
CA LYS A 139 -21.43 2.44 -17.22
C LYS A 139 -20.03 1.95 -16.87
N SER A 140 -19.10 2.13 -17.79
CA SER A 140 -17.68 1.73 -17.64
C SER A 140 -16.76 2.91 -17.36
N ALA A 141 -17.33 4.11 -17.16
CA ALA A 141 -16.53 5.30 -16.90
C ALA A 141 -15.91 5.26 -15.50
N ILE A 142 -14.59 5.37 -15.46
CA ILE A 142 -13.79 5.46 -14.24
C ILE A 142 -12.88 6.68 -14.36
N PRO A 143 -12.88 7.63 -13.41
CA PRO A 143 -11.88 8.68 -13.37
C PRO A 143 -10.47 8.09 -13.26
N MET A 144 -9.51 8.62 -14.02
CA MET A 144 -8.11 8.22 -13.89
C MET A 144 -7.55 8.65 -12.53
N GLY A 145 -6.72 7.84 -11.91
CA GLY A 145 -6.01 8.22 -10.70
C GLY A 145 -5.23 9.52 -10.91
N LEU A 146 -5.21 10.40 -9.90
CA LEU A 146 -4.59 11.72 -9.94
C LEU A 146 -5.15 12.67 -11.01
N THR A 147 -6.39 12.41 -11.48
CA THR A 147 -7.07 13.32 -12.41
C THR A 147 -7.48 14.62 -11.72
N PRO A 148 -7.23 15.79 -12.30
CA PRO A 148 -7.82 17.02 -11.79
C PRO A 148 -9.35 17.02 -11.99
N PRO A 149 -10.09 17.86 -11.25
CA PRO A 149 -11.51 18.07 -11.47
C PRO A 149 -11.78 18.69 -12.84
N THR A 150 -13.03 18.59 -13.29
CA THR A 150 -13.50 19.43 -14.40
C THR A 150 -13.43 20.91 -14.00
N LYS A 151 -13.34 21.78 -14.99
CA LYS A 151 -13.19 23.21 -14.75
C LYS A 151 -14.27 23.73 -13.78
N ASP A 152 -13.82 24.44 -12.74
CA ASP A 152 -14.66 25.02 -11.68
C ASP A 152 -15.52 23.98 -10.92
N LYS A 153 -15.17 22.68 -11.03
CA LYS A 153 -15.93 21.54 -10.54
C LYS A 153 -17.36 21.46 -11.10
N GLU A 154 -17.53 21.95 -12.33
CA GLU A 154 -18.81 21.96 -13.04
C GLU A 154 -18.78 21.02 -14.25
N PRO A 155 -19.95 20.50 -14.70
CA PRO A 155 -20.02 19.69 -15.90
C PRO A 155 -19.54 20.47 -17.15
N VAL A 156 -18.68 19.84 -17.96
CA VAL A 156 -18.21 20.39 -19.22
C VAL A 156 -18.88 19.67 -20.38
N HIS A 157 -19.34 20.44 -21.34
CA HIS A 157 -20.00 19.96 -22.56
C HIS A 157 -19.10 20.16 -23.77
N GLY A 158 -19.16 19.25 -24.73
CA GLY A 158 -18.47 19.37 -25.99
C GLY A 158 -18.72 18.15 -26.89
N ASP A 159 -18.39 18.30 -28.18
CA ASP A 159 -18.40 17.18 -29.10
C ASP A 159 -17.26 16.21 -28.75
N LEU A 160 -17.48 14.90 -28.94
CA LEU A 160 -16.41 13.94 -28.91
C LEU A 160 -15.53 14.06 -30.14
N VAL A 161 -14.25 14.26 -29.96
CA VAL A 161 -13.29 14.38 -31.06
C VAL A 161 -12.30 13.24 -30.99
N LEU A 162 -12.38 12.31 -31.96
CA LEU A 162 -11.46 11.19 -32.08
C LEU A 162 -10.05 11.70 -32.37
N VAL A 163 -9.14 11.41 -31.42
CA VAL A 163 -7.72 11.70 -31.55
C VAL A 163 -7.07 10.63 -32.42
N LYS A 164 -6.18 11.04 -33.31
CA LYS A 164 -5.48 10.11 -34.21
C LYS A 164 -4.46 9.26 -33.46
N ASN A 165 -4.16 8.11 -34.04
CA ASN A 165 -3.23 7.15 -33.43
C ASN A 165 -3.62 6.88 -31.96
N SER A 166 -2.68 6.99 -31.07
CA SER A 166 -2.91 6.85 -29.62
C SER A 166 -2.74 8.17 -28.86
N GLY A 167 -2.72 9.32 -29.56
CA GLY A 167 -2.60 10.64 -28.93
C GLY A 167 -1.26 10.92 -28.26
N CYS A 168 -0.19 10.28 -28.73
CA CYS A 168 1.15 10.43 -28.13
C CYS A 168 1.93 11.62 -28.66
N ASN A 169 1.49 12.22 -29.78
CA ASN A 169 2.15 13.36 -30.39
C ASN A 169 1.19 14.54 -30.52
N ALA A 170 1.69 15.76 -30.44
CA ALA A 170 0.86 16.96 -30.63
C ALA A 170 0.12 17.00 -31.99
N SER A 171 0.70 16.38 -33.03
CA SER A 171 0.05 16.28 -34.36
C SER A 171 -1.14 15.33 -34.42
N ASP A 172 -1.33 14.49 -33.41
CA ASP A 172 -2.44 13.53 -33.34
C ASP A 172 -3.77 14.21 -32.97
N TYR A 173 -3.70 15.40 -32.36
CA TYR A 173 -4.85 16.18 -31.90
C TYR A 173 -5.38 17.07 -33.00
N PRO A 174 -6.60 16.80 -33.53
CA PRO A 174 -7.21 17.64 -34.53
C PRO A 174 -7.54 19.06 -33.98
N LYS A 175 -7.53 20.07 -34.81
CA LYS A 175 -7.79 21.46 -34.39
C LYS A 175 -9.14 21.67 -33.69
N ASN A 176 -10.13 20.86 -34.04
CA ASN A 176 -11.48 20.91 -33.47
C ASN A 176 -11.56 20.25 -32.08
N VAL A 177 -10.47 19.68 -31.54
CA VAL A 177 -10.39 19.24 -30.14
C VAL A 177 -10.53 20.44 -29.20
N LYS A 178 -10.09 21.62 -29.63
CA LYS A 178 -10.15 22.81 -28.80
C LYS A 178 -11.59 23.18 -28.43
N GLY A 179 -11.85 23.21 -27.10
CA GLY A 179 -13.17 23.50 -26.53
C GLY A 179 -14.14 22.31 -26.51
N ASN A 180 -13.68 21.13 -26.94
CA ASN A 180 -14.41 19.86 -27.00
C ASN A 180 -13.79 18.79 -26.10
N ILE A 181 -14.24 17.53 -26.16
CA ILE A 181 -13.78 16.41 -25.36
C ILE A 181 -12.94 15.51 -26.25
N ALA A 182 -11.68 15.28 -25.84
CA ALA A 182 -10.76 14.42 -26.56
C ALA A 182 -11.14 12.95 -26.32
N PHE A 183 -11.30 12.18 -27.41
CA PHE A 183 -11.57 10.74 -27.35
C PHE A 183 -10.36 9.97 -27.87
N ILE A 184 -9.66 9.24 -26.98
CA ILE A 184 -8.28 8.78 -27.19
C ILE A 184 -8.21 7.28 -26.99
N ARG A 185 -7.54 6.57 -27.90
CA ARG A 185 -7.27 5.15 -27.76
C ARG A 185 -6.12 4.90 -26.76
N ARG A 186 -6.25 3.89 -25.90
CA ARG A 186 -5.14 3.35 -25.09
C ARG A 186 -4.00 2.85 -25.98
N GLY A 187 -2.75 2.97 -25.51
CA GLY A 187 -1.54 2.39 -26.12
C GLY A 187 -0.44 3.41 -26.38
N GLU A 188 0.76 2.95 -26.61
CA GLU A 188 2.00 3.62 -27.03
C GLU A 188 2.64 4.56 -25.99
N CYS A 189 1.90 5.39 -25.29
CA CYS A 189 2.41 6.30 -24.26
C CYS A 189 1.53 6.30 -23.01
N ALA A 190 2.05 6.85 -21.91
CA ALA A 190 1.36 6.93 -20.63
C ALA A 190 0.05 7.72 -20.72
N PHE A 191 -0.89 7.42 -19.81
CA PHE A 191 -2.17 8.14 -19.74
C PHE A 191 -1.98 9.62 -19.41
N GLY A 192 -0.99 9.95 -18.57
CA GLY A 192 -0.62 11.33 -18.29
C GLY A 192 -0.19 12.09 -19.54
N ASP A 193 0.59 11.50 -20.42
CA ASP A 193 1.00 12.12 -21.69
C ASP A 193 -0.21 12.44 -22.58
N LYS A 194 -1.21 11.54 -22.59
CA LYS A 194 -2.46 11.75 -23.34
C LYS A 194 -3.30 12.88 -22.76
N SER A 195 -3.41 12.94 -21.44
CA SER A 195 -4.10 14.03 -20.72
C SER A 195 -3.42 15.37 -20.99
N ILE A 196 -2.09 15.44 -20.87
CA ILE A 196 -1.27 16.63 -21.18
C ILE A 196 -1.46 17.03 -22.65
N GLY A 197 -1.39 16.07 -23.57
CA GLY A 197 -1.57 16.31 -25.00
C GLY A 197 -2.94 16.93 -25.32
N ALA A 198 -4.00 16.38 -24.70
CA ALA A 198 -5.35 16.90 -24.82
C ALA A 198 -5.51 18.31 -24.20
N GLY A 199 -4.91 18.54 -23.01
CA GLY A 199 -4.88 19.84 -22.34
C GLY A 199 -4.19 20.90 -23.20
N LYS A 200 -2.99 20.60 -23.71
CA LYS A 200 -2.25 21.49 -24.64
C LYS A 200 -3.00 21.78 -25.94
N ALA A 201 -3.78 20.82 -26.43
CA ALA A 201 -4.63 21.01 -27.60
C ALA A 201 -5.90 21.82 -27.28
N GLY A 202 -6.17 22.13 -26.00
CA GLY A 202 -7.29 22.94 -25.52
C GLY A 202 -8.58 22.15 -25.36
N ALA A 203 -8.53 20.83 -25.18
CA ALA A 203 -9.70 20.05 -24.80
C ALA A 203 -10.18 20.44 -23.39
N LYS A 204 -11.49 20.26 -23.13
CA LYS A 204 -12.11 20.52 -21.83
C LYS A 204 -11.99 19.31 -20.89
N ALA A 205 -11.98 18.10 -21.45
CA ALA A 205 -11.79 16.83 -20.79
C ALA A 205 -11.24 15.80 -21.78
N ALA A 206 -10.76 14.68 -21.28
CA ALA A 206 -10.32 13.54 -22.08
C ALA A 206 -11.05 12.25 -21.64
N VAL A 207 -11.32 11.39 -22.62
CA VAL A 207 -11.82 10.03 -22.40
C VAL A 207 -10.88 9.08 -23.11
N ILE A 208 -10.24 8.19 -22.34
CA ILE A 208 -9.34 7.17 -22.88
C ILE A 208 -10.09 5.84 -22.89
N PHE A 209 -10.19 5.20 -24.04
CA PHE A 209 -10.85 3.91 -24.15
C PHE A 209 -9.85 2.76 -24.24
N ASN A 210 -10.20 1.64 -23.56
CA ASN A 210 -9.39 0.44 -23.53
C ASN A 210 -9.32 -0.23 -24.93
N THR A 211 -8.30 -1.05 -25.11
CA THR A 211 -8.18 -1.98 -26.26
C THR A 211 -8.85 -3.31 -26.01
N ASP A 212 -9.05 -3.65 -24.74
CA ASP A 212 -9.64 -4.87 -24.24
C ASP A 212 -11.06 -4.64 -23.70
N PRO A 213 -11.90 -5.69 -23.59
CA PRO A 213 -13.29 -5.52 -23.10
C PRO A 213 -13.42 -5.07 -21.65
N GLU A 214 -12.33 -5.14 -20.89
CA GLU A 214 -12.30 -4.83 -19.45
C GLU A 214 -12.33 -3.33 -19.18
N GLU A 215 -12.77 -2.96 -17.99
CA GLU A 215 -12.69 -1.60 -17.48
C GLU A 215 -11.25 -1.06 -17.53
N LEU A 216 -11.11 0.24 -17.71
CA LEU A 216 -9.80 0.88 -17.81
C LEU A 216 -9.49 1.64 -16.51
N HIS A 217 -8.80 0.96 -15.63
CA HIS A 217 -8.17 1.58 -14.46
C HIS A 217 -6.78 2.09 -14.83
N GLY A 218 -6.43 3.29 -14.41
CA GLY A 218 -5.12 3.86 -14.67
C GLY A 218 -4.89 5.16 -13.90
N THR A 219 -3.65 5.63 -13.90
CA THR A 219 -3.25 6.90 -13.28
C THR A 219 -2.67 7.85 -14.32
N LEU A 220 -2.83 9.16 -14.08
CA LEU A 220 -2.16 10.20 -14.87
C LEU A 220 -0.69 10.39 -14.43
N GLY A 221 -0.27 9.77 -13.33
CA GLY A 221 1.00 10.02 -12.70
C GLY A 221 1.03 11.36 -11.95
N LEU A 222 2.23 11.82 -11.58
CA LEU A 222 2.36 13.05 -10.79
C LEU A 222 1.64 14.25 -11.44
N PRO A 223 0.91 15.06 -10.66
CA PRO A 223 0.14 16.18 -11.16
C PRO A 223 1.03 17.21 -11.85
N VAL A 224 0.59 17.65 -13.02
CA VAL A 224 1.18 18.78 -13.76
C VAL A 224 0.08 19.71 -14.24
N GLU A 225 0.41 20.98 -14.46
CA GLU A 225 -0.55 22.04 -14.83
C GLU A 225 -1.37 21.72 -16.09
N ASP A 226 -0.78 20.97 -17.03
CA ASP A 226 -1.41 20.65 -18.31
C ASP A 226 -2.36 19.42 -18.24
N HIS A 227 -2.43 18.69 -17.11
CA HIS A 227 -3.43 17.64 -16.94
C HIS A 227 -4.84 18.22 -16.94
N ILE A 228 -5.78 17.52 -17.57
CA ILE A 228 -7.20 17.83 -17.58
C ILE A 228 -8.03 16.66 -17.07
N ALA A 229 -9.27 16.91 -16.67
CA ALA A 229 -10.20 15.87 -16.23
C ALA A 229 -10.23 14.72 -17.23
N THR A 230 -9.85 13.53 -16.80
CA THR A 230 -9.62 12.38 -17.68
C THR A 230 -10.31 11.13 -17.14
N PHE A 231 -11.08 10.45 -18.00
CA PHE A 231 -11.75 9.18 -17.72
C PHE A 231 -11.11 8.03 -18.48
N GLY A 232 -11.18 6.83 -17.89
CA GLY A 232 -11.08 5.57 -18.59
C GLY A 232 -12.46 4.99 -18.89
N ILE A 233 -12.60 4.26 -19.99
CA ILE A 233 -13.77 3.45 -20.31
C ILE A 233 -13.33 2.10 -20.91
N ASP A 234 -14.20 1.08 -20.86
CA ASP A 234 -13.91 -0.21 -21.46
C ASP A 234 -13.76 -0.15 -22.99
N GLY A 235 -13.16 -1.20 -23.56
CA GLY A 235 -12.93 -1.24 -25.01
C GLY A 235 -14.18 -1.55 -25.84
N VAL A 236 -15.24 -2.10 -25.25
CA VAL A 236 -16.49 -2.40 -25.97
C VAL A 236 -17.25 -1.11 -26.24
N GLU A 237 -17.48 -0.29 -25.19
CA GLU A 237 -18.09 1.04 -25.32
C GLU A 237 -17.21 1.96 -26.16
N GLY A 238 -15.90 1.96 -25.87
CA GLY A 238 -14.92 2.79 -26.55
C GLY A 238 -14.86 2.53 -28.05
N LYS A 239 -14.79 1.26 -28.46
CA LYS A 239 -14.76 0.90 -29.87
C LYS A 239 -16.05 1.29 -30.60
N LYS A 240 -17.21 1.03 -30.00
CA LYS A 240 -18.52 1.42 -30.59
C LYS A 240 -18.59 2.93 -30.90
N ILE A 241 -18.08 3.75 -29.98
CA ILE A 241 -18.06 5.22 -30.14
C ILE A 241 -17.00 5.63 -31.17
N ALA A 242 -15.79 5.06 -31.11
CA ALA A 242 -14.71 5.34 -32.04
C ALA A 242 -15.11 5.05 -33.50
N ASP A 243 -15.79 3.92 -33.74
CA ASP A 243 -16.28 3.54 -35.09
C ASP A 243 -17.28 4.59 -35.64
N LYS A 244 -18.25 5.05 -34.84
CA LYS A 244 -19.19 6.09 -35.22
C LYS A 244 -18.51 7.44 -35.55
N LEU A 245 -17.55 7.84 -34.71
CA LEU A 245 -16.77 9.06 -34.92
C LEU A 245 -15.92 8.97 -36.21
N ALA A 246 -15.36 7.78 -36.48
CA ALA A 246 -14.60 7.53 -37.72
C ALA A 246 -15.46 7.55 -38.98
N ASP A 247 -16.74 7.13 -38.88
CA ASP A 247 -17.73 7.21 -39.94
C ASP A 247 -18.27 8.66 -40.16
N GLY A 248 -17.83 9.61 -39.32
CA GLY A 248 -18.16 11.03 -39.43
C GLY A 248 -19.43 11.45 -38.69
N GLU A 249 -19.95 10.62 -37.78
CA GLU A 249 -21.03 10.99 -36.88
C GLU A 249 -20.55 12.09 -35.92
N SER A 250 -21.37 13.07 -35.60
CA SER A 250 -21.16 14.04 -34.53
C SER A 250 -21.83 13.50 -33.27
N LEU A 251 -21.06 13.26 -32.25
CA LEU A 251 -21.51 12.77 -30.94
C LEU A 251 -21.11 13.78 -29.89
N ASP A 252 -22.07 14.23 -29.07
CA ASP A 252 -21.77 15.08 -27.93
C ASP A 252 -21.46 14.30 -26.67
N ALA A 253 -20.86 14.95 -25.68
CA ALA A 253 -20.57 14.39 -24.38
C ALA A 253 -20.65 15.42 -23.26
N ILE A 254 -20.92 14.93 -22.07
CA ILE A 254 -20.84 15.66 -20.81
C ILE A 254 -19.86 14.93 -19.90
N ALA A 255 -18.81 15.61 -19.47
CA ALA A 255 -17.87 15.12 -18.51
C ALA A 255 -17.95 15.93 -17.20
N TYR A 256 -18.04 15.25 -16.08
CA TYR A 256 -18.05 15.85 -14.75
C TYR A 256 -17.18 15.05 -13.81
N ILE A 257 -16.22 15.72 -13.18
CA ILE A 257 -15.42 15.20 -12.07
C ILE A 257 -15.34 16.31 -11.02
N ASP A 258 -15.82 16.02 -9.82
CA ASP A 258 -15.43 16.74 -8.61
C ASP A 258 -14.35 15.94 -7.91
N ALA A 259 -13.14 16.44 -7.98
CA ALA A 259 -11.97 15.82 -7.37
C ALA A 259 -11.09 16.88 -6.70
N GLU A 260 -10.25 16.41 -5.80
CA GLU A 260 -9.16 17.17 -5.22
C GLU A 260 -7.86 16.37 -5.37
N VAL A 261 -6.84 17.01 -5.93
CA VAL A 261 -5.47 16.48 -5.94
C VAL A 261 -4.65 17.37 -5.03
N LYS A 262 -4.12 16.78 -3.96
CA LYS A 262 -3.34 17.50 -2.95
C LYS A 262 -2.06 16.75 -2.59
N GLN A 263 -1.03 17.49 -2.21
CA GLN A 263 0.17 16.92 -1.61
C GLN A 263 0.08 17.05 -0.09
N ILE A 264 0.31 15.97 0.61
CA ILE A 264 0.39 15.93 2.06
C ILE A 264 1.76 15.42 2.51
N GLN A 265 2.10 15.61 3.78
CA GLN A 265 3.19 14.92 4.44
C GLN A 265 2.61 13.80 5.29
N THR A 266 3.21 12.63 5.22
CA THR A 266 2.89 11.48 6.06
C THR A 266 4.15 10.85 6.62
N VAL A 267 4.02 9.81 7.42
CA VAL A 267 5.16 9.16 8.07
C VAL A 267 5.04 7.64 8.02
N ASN A 268 6.15 6.97 7.77
CA ASN A 268 6.35 5.59 8.19
C ASN A 268 6.74 5.59 9.67
N VAL A 269 6.16 4.70 10.48
CA VAL A 269 6.59 4.47 11.86
C VAL A 269 7.57 3.30 11.88
N LEU A 270 8.72 3.51 12.50
CA LEU A 270 9.82 2.55 12.54
C LEU A 270 10.24 2.28 13.98
N ALA A 271 10.57 1.03 14.29
CA ALA A 271 11.14 0.66 15.58
C ALA A 271 12.26 -0.38 15.38
N GLN A 272 13.37 -0.19 16.06
CA GLN A 272 14.47 -1.15 16.06
C GLN A 272 14.84 -1.51 17.50
N THR A 273 15.09 -2.79 17.76
CA THR A 273 15.59 -3.21 19.07
C THR A 273 16.93 -2.55 19.38
N GLU A 274 17.09 -2.03 20.61
CA GLU A 274 18.36 -1.46 21.11
C GLU A 274 19.42 -2.54 21.33
N GLN A 275 19.04 -3.79 21.31
CA GLN A 275 19.89 -4.95 21.48
C GLN A 275 19.91 -5.82 20.22
N GLY A 276 20.83 -6.77 20.20
CA GLY A 276 21.09 -7.62 19.04
C GLY A 276 22.15 -7.01 18.13
N ASP A 277 22.67 -7.83 17.21
CA ASP A 277 23.67 -7.42 16.24
C ASP A 277 23.05 -6.43 15.24
N PRO A 278 23.44 -5.15 15.24
CA PRO A 278 22.85 -4.13 14.38
C PRO A 278 23.21 -4.30 12.90
N ASP A 279 24.20 -5.13 12.58
CA ASP A 279 24.60 -5.43 11.20
C ASP A 279 23.86 -6.65 10.62
N ASN A 280 23.02 -7.30 11.42
CA ASN A 280 22.24 -8.48 11.05
C ASN A 280 20.78 -8.34 11.49
N CYS A 281 20.03 -7.44 10.89
CA CYS A 281 18.64 -7.20 11.26
C CYS A 281 17.66 -8.07 10.45
N VAL A 282 16.69 -8.67 11.13
CA VAL A 282 15.44 -9.10 10.51
C VAL A 282 14.47 -7.92 10.53
N MET A 283 13.79 -7.66 9.42
CA MET A 283 12.79 -6.60 9.33
C MET A 283 11.42 -7.17 8.98
N LEU A 284 10.38 -6.60 9.57
CA LEU A 284 9.00 -6.95 9.26
C LEU A 284 8.12 -5.71 9.28
N GLY A 285 7.00 -5.78 8.55
CA GLY A 285 6.06 -4.68 8.49
C GLY A 285 4.69 -5.09 7.98
N GLY A 286 3.80 -4.14 7.99
CA GLY A 286 2.49 -4.11 7.37
C GLY A 286 2.10 -2.64 7.20
N HIS A 287 1.04 -2.33 6.46
CA HIS A 287 0.69 -0.94 6.28
C HIS A 287 -0.30 -0.42 7.32
N SER A 288 -0.29 0.89 7.53
CA SER A 288 -1.04 1.55 8.58
C SER A 288 -2.31 2.25 8.09
N ASP A 289 -2.38 2.56 6.81
CA ASP A 289 -3.53 3.18 6.18
C ASP A 289 -4.57 2.12 5.76
N GLY A 290 -5.58 2.51 5.10
CA GLY A 290 -6.60 1.73 4.42
C GLY A 290 -7.21 2.57 3.32
N VAL A 291 -8.08 1.99 2.52
CA VAL A 291 -8.79 2.70 1.44
C VAL A 291 -9.77 3.75 1.96
N ALA A 292 -10.14 4.70 1.07
CA ALA A 292 -11.13 5.72 1.41
C ALA A 292 -12.52 5.12 1.68
N GLU A 293 -12.86 3.99 1.09
CA GLU A 293 -14.19 3.39 1.09
C GLU A 293 -14.60 2.72 2.39
N GLY A 294 -13.65 2.42 3.28
CA GLY A 294 -13.95 1.68 4.51
C GLY A 294 -12.91 1.78 5.61
N PRO A 295 -13.19 1.15 6.77
CA PRO A 295 -12.33 1.24 7.95
C PRO A 295 -11.03 0.42 7.84
N GLY A 296 -10.93 -0.55 6.90
CA GLY A 296 -9.71 -1.32 6.65
C GLY A 296 -9.25 -2.13 7.87
N ILE A 297 -10.15 -2.89 8.54
CA ILE A 297 -9.79 -3.58 9.78
C ILE A 297 -9.07 -4.90 9.51
N ASN A 298 -9.39 -5.57 8.40
CA ASN A 298 -8.59 -6.68 7.91
C ASN A 298 -7.45 -6.17 7.02
N ASP A 299 -7.74 -5.28 6.08
CA ASP A 299 -6.80 -4.68 5.12
C ASP A 299 -6.33 -3.26 5.55
N ASP A 300 -5.11 -3.02 6.04
CA ASP A 300 -4.24 -4.01 6.70
C ASP A 300 -4.22 -3.78 8.22
N GLY A 301 -5.39 -3.48 8.80
CA GLY A 301 -5.48 -3.42 10.26
C GLY A 301 -4.99 -4.71 10.90
N SER A 302 -5.33 -5.88 10.32
CA SER A 302 -5.00 -7.18 10.90
C SER A 302 -3.49 -7.46 10.88
N GLY A 303 -2.78 -7.13 9.82
CA GLY A 303 -1.32 -7.27 9.76
C GLY A 303 -0.61 -6.26 10.63
N SER A 304 -0.95 -4.97 10.51
CA SER A 304 -0.41 -3.90 11.36
C SER A 304 -0.54 -4.21 12.86
N MET A 305 -1.69 -4.73 13.29
CA MET A 305 -1.91 -5.10 14.70
C MET A 305 -1.15 -6.37 15.09
N SER A 306 -0.98 -7.33 14.18
CA SER A 306 -0.17 -8.53 14.40
C SER A 306 1.30 -8.16 14.61
N VAL A 307 1.83 -7.30 13.74
CA VAL A 307 3.21 -6.77 13.85
C VAL A 307 3.40 -6.03 15.19
N LEU A 308 2.42 -5.21 15.61
CA LEU A 308 2.47 -4.48 16.87
C LEU A 308 2.37 -5.42 18.09
N GLU A 309 1.54 -6.46 18.03
CA GLU A 309 1.43 -7.42 19.12
C GLU A 309 2.74 -8.19 19.28
N VAL A 310 3.35 -8.63 18.17
CA VAL A 310 4.67 -9.30 18.21
C VAL A 310 5.74 -8.37 18.78
N ALA A 311 5.75 -7.09 18.39
CA ALA A 311 6.68 -6.10 18.95
C ALA A 311 6.51 -5.94 20.47
N VAL A 312 5.27 -5.88 20.97
CA VAL A 312 4.99 -5.81 22.41
C VAL A 312 5.47 -7.06 23.13
N GLN A 313 5.19 -8.25 22.60
CA GLN A 313 5.56 -9.50 23.26
C GLN A 313 7.06 -9.79 23.21
N LEU A 314 7.75 -9.32 22.16
CA LEU A 314 9.21 -9.46 22.01
C LEU A 314 9.97 -8.77 23.15
N THR A 315 9.42 -7.74 23.77
CA THR A 315 10.05 -7.04 24.90
C THR A 315 10.35 -7.93 26.11
N LYS A 316 9.74 -9.10 26.19
CA LYS A 316 10.01 -10.08 27.27
C LYS A 316 11.35 -10.80 27.12
N PHE A 317 11.98 -10.69 25.96
CA PHE A 317 13.16 -11.46 25.57
C PHE A 317 14.35 -10.54 25.25
N LYS A 318 15.53 -11.14 25.21
CA LYS A 318 16.71 -10.58 24.55
C LYS A 318 16.93 -11.31 23.23
N VAL A 319 17.53 -10.62 22.27
CA VAL A 319 17.77 -11.11 20.91
C VAL A 319 19.26 -11.11 20.57
N ASN A 320 19.68 -11.99 19.65
CA ASN A 320 21.05 -12.02 19.14
C ASN A 320 21.22 -11.12 17.92
N ASN A 321 20.22 -11.09 17.04
CA ASN A 321 20.18 -10.23 15.86
C ASN A 321 19.15 -9.11 16.10
N CYS A 322 19.36 -7.91 15.59
CA CYS A 322 18.39 -6.84 15.75
C CYS A 322 17.09 -7.16 14.98
N VAL A 323 15.99 -6.62 15.49
CA VAL A 323 14.68 -6.73 14.86
C VAL A 323 14.19 -5.33 14.54
N ARG A 324 13.82 -5.11 13.28
CA ARG A 324 13.21 -3.86 12.79
C ARG A 324 11.74 -4.10 12.51
N PHE A 325 10.90 -3.21 12.99
CA PHE A 325 9.47 -3.17 12.73
C PHE A 325 9.15 -1.92 11.93
N ALA A 326 8.19 -2.05 11.01
CA ALA A 326 7.70 -0.91 10.24
C ALA A 326 6.18 -0.95 10.10
N TRP A 327 5.59 0.23 10.09
CA TRP A 327 4.21 0.47 9.71
C TRP A 327 4.23 1.49 8.59
N TRP A 328 3.96 0.99 7.39
CA TRP A 328 4.05 1.78 6.18
C TRP A 328 2.82 2.66 6.04
N ALA A 329 2.99 3.83 5.46
CA ALA A 329 1.89 4.72 5.12
C ALA A 329 1.75 4.82 3.60
N ALA A 330 0.53 5.00 3.13
CA ALA A 330 0.22 5.11 1.70
C ALA A 330 0.59 3.86 0.88
N GLU A 331 0.34 2.68 1.43
CA GLU A 331 0.38 1.42 0.70
C GLU A 331 -0.70 1.43 -0.38
N GLU A 332 -1.92 1.78 -0.01
CA GLU A 332 -3.12 1.82 -0.85
C GLU A 332 -3.04 2.83 -2.00
N GLU A 333 -2.13 3.79 -1.90
CA GLU A 333 -1.81 4.75 -2.96
C GLU A 333 -0.68 4.25 -3.88
N GLY A 334 -0.26 2.99 -3.73
CA GLY A 334 0.72 2.32 -4.56
C GLY A 334 2.08 2.11 -3.89
N LEU A 335 2.11 1.52 -2.70
CA LEU A 335 3.30 1.10 -1.94
C LEU A 335 4.25 2.28 -1.59
N LEU A 336 3.71 3.52 -1.52
CA LEU A 336 4.56 4.72 -1.51
C LEU A 336 5.47 4.79 -0.29
N GLY A 337 5.03 4.32 0.88
CA GLY A 337 5.82 4.38 2.11
C GLY A 337 6.96 3.37 2.14
N SER A 338 6.69 2.12 1.82
CA SER A 338 7.70 1.06 1.77
C SER A 338 8.71 1.27 0.65
N ASP A 339 8.23 1.70 -0.53
CA ASP A 339 9.07 2.08 -1.65
C ASP A 339 10.00 3.24 -1.29
N PHE A 340 9.43 4.30 -0.69
CA PHE A 340 10.22 5.44 -0.24
C PHE A 340 11.30 5.03 0.77
N TYR A 341 10.98 4.12 1.69
CA TYR A 341 11.95 3.61 2.64
C TYR A 341 13.06 2.82 1.93
N ALA A 342 12.71 1.84 1.10
CA ALA A 342 13.65 0.94 0.46
C ALA A 342 14.58 1.69 -0.53
N GLU A 343 14.04 2.64 -1.29
CA GLU A 343 14.77 3.44 -2.28
C GLU A 343 15.73 4.47 -1.65
N ASN A 344 15.46 4.89 -0.41
CA ASN A 344 16.27 5.87 0.30
C ASN A 344 17.23 5.27 1.33
N LEU A 345 17.32 3.95 1.39
CA LEU A 345 18.36 3.29 2.19
C LEU A 345 19.75 3.62 1.65
N SER A 346 20.66 4.02 2.54
CA SER A 346 22.08 4.01 2.18
C SER A 346 22.53 2.57 1.91
N GLU A 347 23.60 2.38 1.14
CA GLU A 347 24.17 1.04 0.90
C GLU A 347 24.49 0.32 2.22
N GLU A 348 25.03 1.05 3.22
CA GLU A 348 25.30 0.51 4.55
C GLU A 348 24.02 0.02 5.26
N GLU A 349 22.96 0.82 5.29
CA GLU A 349 21.70 0.43 5.93
C GLU A 349 20.96 -0.68 5.18
N ASN A 350 21.02 -0.68 3.85
CA ASN A 350 20.50 -1.76 3.03
C ASN A 350 21.16 -3.11 3.37
N GLN A 351 22.49 -3.14 3.54
CA GLN A 351 23.22 -4.37 3.88
C GLN A 351 22.88 -4.91 5.27
N LYS A 352 22.49 -4.05 6.22
CA LYS A 352 22.10 -4.47 7.58
C LYS A 352 20.79 -5.23 7.61
N ILE A 353 19.90 -5.03 6.63
CA ILE A 353 18.62 -5.73 6.53
C ILE A 353 18.87 -7.08 5.85
N ARG A 354 18.83 -8.16 6.61
CA ARG A 354 19.07 -9.52 6.13
C ARG A 354 17.89 -10.07 5.33
N LEU A 355 16.67 -9.70 5.72
CA LEU A 355 15.43 -10.01 5.02
C LEU A 355 14.31 -9.07 5.49
N PHE A 356 13.28 -8.92 4.65
CA PHE A 356 12.02 -8.26 4.99
C PHE A 356 10.86 -9.26 4.96
N MET A 357 10.00 -9.21 5.98
CA MET A 357 8.81 -10.05 6.12
C MET A 357 7.57 -9.16 6.07
N ASP A 358 6.73 -9.41 5.10
CA ASP A 358 5.52 -8.64 4.81
C ASP A 358 4.28 -9.35 5.32
N TYR A 359 3.42 -8.62 6.01
CA TYR A 359 2.25 -9.17 6.68
C TYR A 359 1.02 -8.31 6.45
N ASP A 360 0.29 -8.65 5.42
CA ASP A 360 -0.87 -7.95 4.92
C ASP A 360 -2.07 -8.90 4.87
N MET A 361 -3.23 -8.45 5.43
CA MET A 361 -4.49 -9.20 5.49
C MET A 361 -4.36 -10.56 6.19
N MET A 362 -4.21 -10.54 7.52
CA MET A 362 -4.01 -11.75 8.34
C MET A 362 -5.29 -12.47 8.77
N ALA A 363 -6.49 -11.90 8.49
CA ALA A 363 -7.74 -12.30 9.14
C ALA A 363 -8.95 -12.39 8.22
N SER A 364 -8.80 -12.64 6.93
CA SER A 364 -9.93 -12.70 5.97
C SER A 364 -11.00 -13.70 6.39
N PRO A 365 -12.31 -13.37 6.32
CA PRO A 365 -13.37 -14.23 6.85
C PRO A 365 -13.51 -15.56 6.12
N ASN A 366 -13.29 -15.58 4.82
CA ASN A 366 -13.31 -16.80 3.98
C ASN A 366 -11.87 -17.23 3.62
N PHE A 367 -10.97 -17.18 4.58
CA PHE A 367 -9.51 -17.28 4.44
C PHE A 367 -9.00 -18.53 3.71
N ALA A 368 -7.83 -18.40 3.10
CA ALA A 368 -6.87 -19.47 2.85
C ALA A 368 -5.55 -19.08 3.53
N TYR A 369 -4.81 -20.05 4.08
CA TYR A 369 -3.44 -19.76 4.51
C TYR A 369 -2.56 -19.66 3.29
N GLN A 370 -2.18 -18.45 2.93
CA GLN A 370 -1.45 -18.14 1.70
C GLN A 370 0.01 -17.79 2.01
N ILE A 371 0.90 -18.24 1.14
CA ILE A 371 2.33 -17.92 1.19
C ILE A 371 2.72 -17.36 -0.17
N TYR A 372 3.40 -16.22 -0.21
CA TYR A 372 3.98 -15.69 -1.43
C TYR A 372 5.02 -16.66 -2.00
N ASN A 373 4.86 -17.05 -3.27
CA ASN A 373 5.69 -18.08 -3.92
C ASN A 373 7.02 -17.50 -4.43
N ALA A 374 7.77 -16.90 -3.53
CA ALA A 374 9.10 -16.39 -3.84
C ALA A 374 10.09 -17.53 -4.15
N THR A 375 10.93 -17.33 -5.16
CA THR A 375 12.00 -18.26 -5.52
C THR A 375 13.32 -17.51 -5.68
N ASN A 376 14.44 -18.12 -5.30
CA ASN A 376 15.76 -17.52 -5.47
C ASN A 376 16.18 -17.38 -6.95
N ALA A 377 15.40 -17.94 -7.88
CA ALA A 377 15.61 -17.76 -9.32
C ALA A 377 15.06 -16.42 -9.85
N GLU A 378 14.03 -15.87 -9.16
CA GLU A 378 13.29 -14.67 -9.57
C GLU A 378 13.38 -13.55 -8.54
N SER A 379 13.89 -13.85 -7.33
CA SER A 379 13.98 -12.91 -6.21
C SER A 379 15.36 -13.02 -5.56
N PRO A 380 15.79 -12.03 -4.75
CA PRO A 380 17.04 -12.08 -4.02
C PRO A 380 17.18 -13.33 -3.16
N ALA A 381 18.38 -13.91 -3.12
CA ALA A 381 18.69 -15.13 -2.37
C ALA A 381 18.34 -14.97 -0.87
N GLY A 382 17.52 -15.87 -0.33
CA GLY A 382 16.91 -15.79 0.98
C GLY A 382 15.38 -15.73 0.94
N SER A 383 14.79 -15.26 -0.18
CA SER A 383 13.33 -15.19 -0.32
C SER A 383 12.69 -16.59 -0.35
N GLU A 384 13.36 -17.56 -0.99
CA GLU A 384 12.90 -18.95 -1.00
C GLU A 384 13.05 -19.63 0.36
N GLU A 385 14.12 -19.34 1.08
CA GLU A 385 14.34 -19.84 2.45
C GLU A 385 13.27 -19.31 3.41
N LEU A 386 12.90 -18.03 3.28
CA LEU A 386 11.80 -17.46 4.07
C LEU A 386 10.46 -18.14 3.72
N ARG A 387 10.15 -18.29 2.43
CA ARG A 387 8.97 -19.06 1.99
C ARG A 387 8.94 -20.45 2.59
N ASN A 388 10.07 -21.16 2.57
CA ASN A 388 10.16 -22.51 3.09
C ASN A 388 9.99 -22.56 4.61
N LEU A 389 10.42 -21.53 5.37
CA LEU A 389 10.16 -21.42 6.80
C LEU A 389 8.64 -21.40 7.08
N TYR A 390 7.86 -20.63 6.34
CA TYR A 390 6.41 -20.60 6.49
C TYR A 390 5.77 -21.96 6.16
N VAL A 391 6.22 -22.58 5.06
CA VAL A 391 5.79 -23.93 4.65
C VAL A 391 6.05 -24.96 5.77
N ASP A 392 7.25 -24.96 6.32
CA ASP A 392 7.63 -25.93 7.34
C ASP A 392 6.88 -25.70 8.66
N TRP A 393 6.61 -24.45 9.00
CA TRP A 393 5.80 -24.14 10.19
C TRP A 393 4.35 -24.62 10.03
N TYR A 394 3.65 -24.30 8.91
CA TYR A 394 2.28 -24.79 8.69
C TYR A 394 2.22 -26.31 8.72
N LYS A 395 3.16 -26.99 8.07
CA LYS A 395 3.28 -28.47 8.12
C LYS A 395 3.48 -28.98 9.56
N SER A 396 4.32 -28.32 10.35
CA SER A 396 4.57 -28.72 11.75
C SER A 396 3.33 -28.60 12.62
N GLN A 397 2.45 -27.66 12.29
CA GLN A 397 1.15 -27.47 12.95
C GLN A 397 0.04 -28.37 12.37
N GLY A 398 0.32 -29.18 11.35
CA GLY A 398 -0.66 -30.01 10.66
C GLY A 398 -1.69 -29.18 9.87
N LEU A 399 -1.34 -27.97 9.46
CA LEU A 399 -2.16 -27.05 8.70
C LEU A 399 -1.88 -27.14 7.20
N ASN A 400 -2.92 -26.99 6.40
CA ASN A 400 -2.80 -26.79 4.95
C ASN A 400 -2.35 -25.34 4.64
N TYR A 401 -1.77 -25.15 3.46
CA TYR A 401 -1.41 -23.84 2.92
C TYR A 401 -1.52 -23.87 1.40
N THR A 402 -1.55 -22.71 0.76
CA THR A 402 -1.49 -22.54 -0.69
C THR A 402 -0.46 -21.49 -1.06
N PHE A 403 0.02 -21.52 -2.29
CA PHE A 403 0.91 -20.48 -2.80
C PHE A 403 0.11 -19.45 -3.60
N ILE A 404 0.52 -18.20 -3.46
CA ILE A 404 0.02 -17.08 -4.26
C ILE A 404 1.16 -16.43 -5.04
N PRO A 405 0.85 -15.72 -6.14
CA PRO A 405 1.84 -14.97 -6.90
C PRO A 405 2.65 -14.02 -6.01
N PHE A 406 3.93 -13.87 -6.35
CA PHE A 406 4.82 -12.88 -5.77
C PHE A 406 5.04 -11.81 -6.83
N ASP A 407 4.05 -10.94 -7.01
CA ASP A 407 3.85 -10.10 -8.18
C ASP A 407 3.90 -8.59 -7.92
N GLY A 408 4.36 -8.18 -6.72
CA GLY A 408 4.57 -6.78 -6.36
C GLY A 408 3.30 -6.05 -5.88
N ARG A 409 2.33 -6.76 -5.30
CA ARG A 409 1.06 -6.17 -4.84
C ARG A 409 1.05 -5.79 -3.36
N SER A 410 2.18 -5.84 -2.66
CA SER A 410 2.29 -5.43 -1.26
C SER A 410 3.68 -4.91 -0.95
N ASP A 411 3.92 -4.44 0.24
CA ASP A 411 5.08 -3.68 0.70
C ASP A 411 6.45 -4.35 0.54
N TYR A 412 6.49 -5.64 0.19
CA TYR A 412 7.73 -6.35 -0.12
C TYR A 412 8.40 -5.89 -1.43
N ASP A 413 7.67 -5.25 -2.36
CA ASP A 413 8.15 -4.96 -3.73
C ASP A 413 9.39 -4.07 -3.73
N GLY A 414 9.36 -2.94 -3.01
CA GLY A 414 10.51 -2.04 -2.90
C GLY A 414 11.76 -2.71 -2.35
N PHE A 415 11.59 -3.66 -1.42
CA PHE A 415 12.71 -4.41 -0.85
C PHE A 415 13.33 -5.37 -1.86
N ILE A 416 12.50 -6.09 -2.64
CA ILE A 416 12.98 -6.96 -3.73
C ILE A 416 13.75 -6.12 -4.75
N ARG A 417 13.22 -4.96 -5.17
CA ARG A 417 13.90 -4.04 -6.10
C ARG A 417 15.22 -3.51 -5.53
N ALA A 418 15.29 -3.30 -4.21
CA ALA A 418 16.51 -2.91 -3.50
C ALA A 418 17.48 -4.09 -3.25
N GLY A 419 17.21 -5.28 -3.79
CA GLY A 419 18.03 -6.47 -3.62
C GLY A 419 17.95 -7.11 -2.23
N ILE A 420 16.96 -6.76 -1.43
CA ILE A 420 16.73 -7.32 -0.10
C ILE A 420 15.80 -8.54 -0.24
N PRO A 421 16.18 -9.73 0.26
CA PRO A 421 15.28 -10.87 0.27
C PRO A 421 13.99 -10.53 1.00
N ALA A 422 12.85 -10.90 0.43
CA ALA A 422 11.58 -10.66 1.07
C ALA A 422 10.58 -11.79 0.79
N GLY A 423 9.50 -11.78 1.54
CA GLY A 423 8.38 -12.70 1.42
C GLY A 423 7.37 -12.43 2.52
N GLY A 424 6.28 -13.17 2.53
CA GLY A 424 5.21 -12.98 3.50
C GLY A 424 4.13 -14.02 3.40
N ILE A 425 3.10 -13.80 4.18
CA ILE A 425 1.88 -14.60 4.21
C ILE A 425 0.66 -13.68 4.14
N ALA A 426 -0.47 -14.21 3.70
CA ALA A 426 -1.75 -13.51 3.65
C ALA A 426 -2.91 -14.48 3.91
N THR A 427 -4.13 -13.97 3.98
CA THR A 427 -5.35 -14.78 4.05
C THR A 427 -6.25 -14.61 2.84
N GLY A 428 -5.90 -13.70 1.95
CA GLY A 428 -6.52 -13.46 0.65
C GLY A 428 -7.51 -12.31 0.62
N ALA A 429 -7.56 -11.65 -0.51
CA ALA A 429 -8.37 -10.48 -0.84
C ALA A 429 -9.57 -10.87 -1.76
N GLU A 430 -9.65 -10.26 -2.94
CA GLU A 430 -10.72 -10.48 -3.93
C GLU A 430 -10.63 -11.82 -4.70
N ALA A 431 -9.59 -12.61 -4.45
CA ALA A 431 -9.47 -13.90 -5.10
C ALA A 431 -10.65 -14.81 -4.73
N VAL A 432 -11.19 -15.50 -5.75
CA VAL A 432 -12.33 -16.41 -5.56
C VAL A 432 -11.83 -17.74 -5.03
N LYS A 433 -12.33 -18.12 -3.85
CA LYS A 433 -12.00 -19.39 -3.21
C LYS A 433 -12.36 -20.58 -4.10
N THR A 434 -11.41 -21.48 -4.29
CA THR A 434 -11.60 -22.72 -5.05
C THR A 434 -12.29 -23.79 -4.21
N LYS A 435 -12.74 -24.89 -4.85
CA LYS A 435 -13.27 -26.05 -4.11
C LYS A 435 -12.20 -26.78 -3.32
N GLU A 436 -11.00 -26.84 -3.86
CA GLU A 436 -9.83 -27.41 -3.19
C GLU A 436 -9.49 -26.62 -1.92
N GLU A 437 -9.56 -25.29 -1.98
CA GLU A 437 -9.36 -24.44 -0.80
C GLU A 437 -10.49 -24.55 0.21
N GLU A 438 -11.75 -24.73 -0.23
CA GLU A 438 -12.87 -25.04 0.66
C GLU A 438 -12.65 -26.36 1.42
N GLU A 439 -12.14 -27.39 0.74
CA GLU A 439 -11.79 -28.68 1.38
C GLU A 439 -10.62 -28.53 2.37
N MET A 440 -9.65 -27.65 2.09
CA MET A 440 -8.48 -27.44 2.92
C MET A 440 -8.74 -26.54 4.13
N PHE A 441 -9.54 -25.49 3.98
CA PHE A 441 -9.68 -24.39 4.95
C PHE A 441 -11.12 -24.19 5.44
N GLY A 442 -12.11 -24.88 4.84
CA GLY A 442 -13.52 -24.59 5.07
C GLY A 442 -13.98 -23.32 4.35
N GLY A 443 -15.06 -22.72 4.81
CA GLY A 443 -15.63 -21.53 4.18
C GLY A 443 -16.50 -21.87 2.96
N HIS A 444 -16.46 -21.01 1.91
CA HIS A 444 -17.37 -21.09 0.77
C HIS A 444 -16.63 -20.89 -0.55
N ALA A 445 -16.51 -21.97 -1.35
CA ALA A 445 -16.01 -21.88 -2.71
C ALA A 445 -16.92 -21.02 -3.59
N GLY A 446 -16.33 -20.32 -4.54
CA GLY A 446 -17.04 -19.40 -5.44
C GLY A 446 -17.32 -18.01 -4.87
N GLN A 447 -16.89 -17.74 -3.65
CA GLN A 447 -16.90 -16.41 -3.03
C GLN A 447 -15.47 -15.88 -2.90
N TRP A 448 -15.32 -14.58 -2.79
CA TRP A 448 -14.04 -13.96 -2.46
C TRP A 448 -13.50 -14.48 -1.12
N LEU A 449 -12.19 -14.50 -0.97
CA LEU A 449 -11.53 -14.83 0.30
C LEU A 449 -11.84 -13.76 1.35
N ASP A 450 -11.84 -12.50 0.95
CA ASP A 450 -12.40 -11.39 1.73
C ASP A 450 -13.52 -10.70 0.97
N PRO A 451 -14.81 -10.98 1.29
CA PRO A 451 -15.94 -10.35 0.63
C PRO A 451 -16.05 -8.83 0.87
N CYS A 452 -15.36 -8.32 1.87
CA CYS A 452 -15.37 -6.91 2.24
C CYS A 452 -14.08 -6.16 1.85
N TYR A 453 -13.19 -6.81 1.10
CA TYR A 453 -11.96 -6.18 0.61
C TYR A 453 -12.24 -4.85 -0.09
N HIS A 454 -11.58 -3.77 0.36
CA HIS A 454 -11.76 -2.40 -0.13
C HIS A 454 -13.21 -1.88 -0.03
N GLN A 455 -13.94 -2.27 1.01
CA GLN A 455 -15.34 -1.87 1.19
C GLN A 455 -15.64 -1.41 2.62
N LEU A 456 -16.75 -0.70 2.77
CA LEU A 456 -17.24 -0.21 4.07
C LEU A 456 -17.43 -1.33 5.10
N CYS A 457 -17.71 -2.55 4.66
CA CYS A 457 -17.92 -3.69 5.55
C CYS A 457 -16.62 -4.35 6.04
N ASP A 458 -15.43 -3.84 5.66
CA ASP A 458 -14.17 -4.29 6.28
C ASP A 458 -14.02 -3.71 7.69
N ASP A 459 -14.94 -4.09 8.56
CA ASP A 459 -15.06 -3.68 9.94
C ASP A 459 -14.78 -4.84 10.93
N LEU A 460 -15.12 -4.66 12.20
CA LEU A 460 -14.93 -5.68 13.24
C LEU A 460 -15.66 -7.02 12.97
N GLY A 461 -16.66 -7.01 12.10
CA GLY A 461 -17.38 -8.21 11.68
C GLY A 461 -16.68 -9.00 10.59
N ASN A 462 -15.68 -8.41 9.94
CA ASN A 462 -14.95 -8.99 8.80
C ASN A 462 -13.65 -9.73 9.20
N LEU A 463 -13.58 -10.27 10.42
CA LEU A 463 -12.36 -10.89 10.93
C LEU A 463 -12.55 -12.37 11.27
N ASN A 464 -11.70 -13.23 10.72
CA ASN A 464 -11.56 -14.62 11.17
C ASN A 464 -10.52 -14.72 12.29
N HIS A 465 -10.97 -14.74 13.52
CA HIS A 465 -10.10 -14.76 14.71
C HIS A 465 -9.17 -15.98 14.77
N THR A 466 -9.59 -17.13 14.25
CA THR A 466 -8.76 -18.35 14.23
C THR A 466 -7.59 -18.19 13.25
N ALA A 467 -7.88 -17.72 12.02
CA ALA A 467 -6.84 -17.48 11.03
C ALA A 467 -5.86 -16.40 11.52
N TRP A 468 -6.40 -15.34 12.12
CA TRP A 468 -5.60 -14.24 12.66
C TRP A 468 -4.63 -14.69 13.75
N GLU A 469 -5.11 -15.45 14.73
CA GLU A 469 -4.25 -15.98 15.80
C GLU A 469 -3.16 -16.90 15.25
N VAL A 470 -3.51 -17.80 14.33
CA VAL A 470 -2.57 -18.72 13.68
C VAL A 470 -1.47 -17.95 12.95
N ASN A 471 -1.84 -16.99 12.11
CA ASN A 471 -0.88 -16.20 11.35
C ASN A 471 -0.02 -15.32 12.27
N THR A 472 -0.59 -14.70 13.29
CA THR A 472 0.21 -13.91 14.25
C THR A 472 1.22 -14.79 15.01
N LYS A 473 0.89 -16.04 15.33
CA LYS A 473 1.84 -17.00 15.88
C LYS A 473 2.94 -17.38 14.88
N LEU A 474 2.61 -17.49 13.59
CA LEU A 474 3.62 -17.70 12.55
C LEU A 474 4.54 -16.48 12.40
N ILE A 475 4.02 -15.27 12.49
CA ILE A 475 4.83 -14.04 12.54
C ILE A 475 5.80 -14.10 13.74
N ALA A 476 5.30 -14.46 14.92
CA ALA A 476 6.11 -14.60 16.13
C ALA A 476 7.20 -15.67 15.96
N HIS A 477 6.88 -16.82 15.35
CA HIS A 477 7.86 -17.86 15.01
C HIS A 477 8.96 -17.34 14.11
N SER A 478 8.59 -16.63 13.05
CA SER A 478 9.53 -16.12 12.05
C SER A 478 10.48 -15.08 12.66
N VAL A 479 9.94 -14.14 13.45
CA VAL A 479 10.73 -13.16 14.20
C VAL A 479 11.69 -13.87 15.16
N ALA A 480 11.20 -14.81 15.96
CA ALA A 480 12.04 -15.52 16.93
C ALA A 480 13.16 -16.31 16.25
N THR A 481 12.90 -16.95 15.12
CA THR A 481 13.88 -17.71 14.35
C THR A 481 15.04 -16.83 13.92
N PHE A 482 14.77 -15.71 13.25
CA PHE A 482 15.82 -14.85 12.71
C PHE A 482 16.43 -13.91 13.75
N ALA A 483 15.67 -13.50 14.77
CA ALA A 483 16.22 -12.76 15.90
C ALA A 483 17.19 -13.61 16.73
N LEU A 484 17.05 -14.94 16.70
CA LEU A 484 17.97 -15.86 17.34
C LEU A 484 19.21 -16.11 16.46
N SER A 485 19.03 -16.46 15.18
CA SER A 485 20.14 -16.85 14.30
C SER A 485 19.76 -16.78 12.82
N PHE A 486 20.73 -16.36 12.00
CA PHE A 486 20.71 -16.51 10.54
C PHE A 486 21.57 -17.71 10.07
N GLU A 487 21.84 -18.69 10.95
CA GLU A 487 22.56 -19.89 10.55
C GLU A 487 21.81 -20.65 9.44
N GLY A 488 22.49 -20.92 8.33
CA GLY A 488 21.90 -21.56 7.14
C GLY A 488 21.14 -20.63 6.21
N PHE A 489 20.89 -19.38 6.61
CA PHE A 489 20.27 -18.38 5.73
C PHE A 489 21.34 -17.74 4.81
N PRO A 490 21.04 -17.52 3.51
CA PRO A 490 22.00 -16.93 2.57
C PRO A 490 22.57 -15.59 3.07
N LYS A 491 23.85 -15.39 2.82
CA LYS A 491 24.45 -14.06 3.03
C LYS A 491 24.00 -13.14 1.91
N ARG A 492 23.79 -11.86 2.26
CA ARG A 492 23.55 -10.84 1.25
C ARG A 492 24.78 -10.70 0.33
N GLU A 493 24.58 -10.86 -0.96
CA GLU A 493 25.56 -10.53 -2.00
C GLU A 493 25.12 -9.20 -2.60
N VAL A 494 25.86 -8.14 -2.29
CA VAL A 494 25.59 -6.82 -2.88
C VAL A 494 26.48 -6.69 -4.11
N GLU A 495 25.98 -7.14 -5.25
CA GLU A 495 26.56 -6.76 -6.54
C GLU A 495 25.86 -5.47 -7.01
N SER A 496 26.65 -4.42 -7.21
CA SER A 496 26.17 -3.12 -7.71
C SER A 496 25.48 -3.19 -9.09
N GLU A 497 25.54 -4.33 -9.77
CA GLU A 497 24.88 -4.59 -11.06
C GLU A 497 23.51 -5.28 -10.90
N THR A 498 23.23 -5.92 -9.76
CA THR A 498 21.99 -6.71 -9.54
C THR A 498 20.79 -5.80 -9.28
N ILE A 499 20.99 -4.66 -8.64
CA ILE A 499 19.96 -3.63 -8.39
C ILE A 499 19.28 -3.19 -9.70
N SER A 500 20.03 -3.18 -10.81
CA SER A 500 19.51 -2.82 -12.14
C SER A 500 18.68 -3.92 -12.81
N ALA A 501 18.90 -5.20 -12.48
CA ALA A 501 18.24 -6.32 -13.15
C ALA A 501 16.83 -6.61 -12.58
N TYR A 502 16.64 -6.52 -11.26
CA TYR A 502 15.35 -6.73 -10.62
C TYR A 502 14.40 -5.55 -10.86
N GLY A 503 14.88 -4.31 -10.85
CA GLY A 503 14.09 -3.11 -11.12
C GLY A 503 13.52 -2.99 -12.54
N GLN A 504 13.89 -3.89 -13.47
CA GLN A 504 13.37 -3.89 -14.85
C GLN A 504 12.27 -4.93 -15.09
N THR A 505 12.11 -5.92 -14.21
CA THR A 505 11.17 -7.04 -14.41
C THR A 505 9.89 -6.94 -13.58
N MET A 506 9.92 -6.27 -12.44
CA MET A 506 8.74 -6.04 -11.62
C MET A 506 8.15 -4.65 -11.94
N LYS A 507 7.20 -4.61 -12.85
CA LYS A 507 6.36 -3.43 -13.03
C LYS A 507 5.32 -3.45 -11.92
N HIS A 508 5.36 -2.43 -11.10
CA HIS A 508 4.37 -2.16 -10.06
C HIS A 508 2.94 -2.39 -10.56
N HIS A 509 2.25 -3.30 -9.91
CA HIS A 509 0.83 -3.52 -10.07
C HIS A 509 0.16 -3.38 -8.70
N GLY A 510 0.09 -2.15 -8.18
CA GLY A 510 -0.95 -1.80 -7.24
C GLY A 510 -2.32 -2.18 -7.81
N PRO A 511 -3.47 -2.07 -7.13
CA PRO A 511 -4.75 -2.55 -7.66
C PRO A 511 -4.95 -2.04 -9.09
N LYS A 512 -4.47 -2.83 -10.06
CA LYS A 512 -4.41 -2.58 -11.51
C LYS A 512 -4.07 -1.14 -11.94
N LEU A 513 -3.08 -0.50 -11.33
CA LEU A 513 -2.43 0.67 -11.92
C LEU A 513 -1.62 0.20 -13.14
N ILE A 514 -2.29 0.06 -14.26
CA ILE A 514 -1.64 -0.18 -15.55
C ILE A 514 -1.10 1.18 -16.02
N LEU A 515 0.21 1.33 -15.96
CA LEU A 515 0.91 2.48 -16.55
C LEU A 515 0.74 2.52 -18.06
#